data_17c53144535378b0f5957e1c030c5335
#
_entry.id   17c53144535378b0f5957e1c030c5335
#
_cell.length_a   1.000
_cell.length_b   1.000
_cell.length_c   1.000
_cell.angle_alpha   90.00
_cell.angle_beta   90.00
_cell.angle_gamma   90.00
#
_symmetry.space_group_name_H-M   'P 1'
#
loop_
_entity.id
_entity.type
_entity.pdbx_description
1 polymer ?
#
loop_
_entity_poly.entity_id
_entity_poly.type
_entity_poly.pdbx_seq_one_letter_code
_entity_poly.pdbx_strand_id
1 'polypeptide(L)'
;MLTTDRIDRAEGVLLGTAAGDALGAGYEFGYPTPDQEIAMIGGGPFDWAPGEWTDDTSMALCVADALALCVADALAGHADAGLLDAVAANFVTWYDTRPPDIGNQTRAVLSHRDPSADAMTRRAAGLSGRTGGNGSLMRTAPVALAFLHDGRALADAATRISALTHSDPQAGEACALWSVAIRHAVLHGTYDGLRLALSADPALSHTWSPLLEAAETGTPADFANNGWVVHALQTAWWAIATTEEDERQLPRALEKCVRAGGDTDTTAAIAGGLLGARWGRSAIPPEWIELLHGYPGRRAADLITLTHTLTDGAS
;
A
#
# COMPACT_ATOMS: atom_id res chain seq x y z
N MET A 1 -3.90 -23.11 -9.09
CA MET A 1 -2.73 -22.38 -9.63
C MET A 1 -3.18 -21.12 -10.36
N LEU A 2 -2.48 -20.02 -10.19
CA LEU A 2 -2.74 -18.79 -10.94
C LEU A 2 -2.30 -18.96 -12.41
N THR A 3 -3.02 -18.29 -13.34
CA THR A 3 -2.58 -18.19 -14.74
C THR A 3 -1.38 -17.26 -14.87
N THR A 4 -0.65 -17.31 -15.99
CA THR A 4 0.49 -16.43 -16.27
C THR A 4 0.12 -14.96 -16.10
N ASP A 5 -1.03 -14.52 -16.61
CA ASP A 5 -1.49 -13.13 -16.48
C ASP A 5 -1.79 -12.74 -15.03
N ARG A 6 -2.31 -13.67 -14.22
CA ARG A 6 -2.55 -13.42 -12.79
C ARG A 6 -1.25 -13.38 -12.00
N ILE A 7 -0.25 -14.18 -12.39
CA ILE A 7 1.09 -14.12 -11.78
C ILE A 7 1.73 -12.76 -12.08
N ASP A 8 1.72 -12.33 -13.34
CA ASP A 8 2.25 -11.01 -13.73
C ASP A 8 1.58 -9.88 -12.96
N ARG A 9 0.24 -9.92 -12.82
CA ARG A 9 -0.52 -8.94 -12.01
C ARG A 9 -0.18 -9.03 -10.52
N ALA A 10 -0.01 -10.22 -9.97
CA ALA A 10 0.39 -10.39 -8.57
C ALA A 10 1.80 -9.81 -8.31
N GLU A 11 2.77 -10.10 -9.19
CA GLU A 11 4.11 -9.51 -9.13
C GLU A 11 4.07 -7.98 -9.23
N GLY A 12 3.14 -7.45 -10.05
CA GLY A 12 2.89 -6.02 -10.19
C GLY A 12 2.49 -5.33 -8.88
N VAL A 13 1.84 -6.02 -7.93
CA VAL A 13 1.37 -5.41 -6.67
C VAL A 13 2.52 -4.83 -5.87
N LEU A 14 3.49 -5.65 -5.45
CA LEU A 14 4.62 -5.19 -4.64
C LEU A 14 5.56 -4.28 -5.42
N LEU A 15 5.81 -4.62 -6.69
CA LEU A 15 6.68 -3.81 -7.55
C LEU A 15 6.05 -2.45 -7.86
N GLY A 16 4.75 -2.38 -8.09
CA GLY A 16 4.03 -1.13 -8.33
C GLY A 16 3.99 -0.25 -7.09
N THR A 17 3.77 -0.84 -5.89
CA THR A 17 3.89 -0.13 -4.61
C THR A 17 5.29 0.48 -4.48
N ALA A 18 6.35 -0.31 -4.64
CA ALA A 18 7.72 0.16 -4.51
C ALA A 18 8.10 1.19 -5.59
N ALA A 19 7.58 1.02 -6.82
CA ALA A 19 7.85 1.98 -7.90
C ALA A 19 7.16 3.33 -7.66
N GLY A 20 5.93 3.32 -7.16
CA GLY A 20 5.21 4.54 -6.77
C GLY A 20 5.91 5.28 -5.64
N ASP A 21 6.24 4.57 -4.57
CA ASP A 21 6.99 5.04 -3.41
C ASP A 21 8.31 5.71 -3.84
N ALA A 22 9.21 4.97 -4.50
CA ALA A 22 10.52 5.48 -4.93
C ALA A 22 10.41 6.62 -5.96
N LEU A 23 9.34 6.66 -6.77
CA LEU A 23 9.08 7.76 -7.70
C LEU A 23 8.69 9.04 -6.94
N GLY A 24 7.88 8.91 -5.89
CA GLY A 24 7.39 10.03 -5.09
C GLY A 24 8.41 10.56 -4.09
N ALA A 25 9.31 9.74 -3.56
CA ALA A 25 10.21 10.03 -2.45
C ALA A 25 11.01 11.34 -2.58
N GLY A 26 11.50 11.64 -3.79
CA GLY A 26 12.28 12.86 -4.05
C GLY A 26 11.45 14.14 -4.10
N TYR A 27 10.12 14.05 -4.11
CA TYR A 27 9.19 15.17 -4.26
C TYR A 27 8.32 15.40 -3.03
N GLU A 28 8.47 14.59 -2.00
CA GLU A 28 7.66 14.61 -0.79
C GLU A 28 7.64 15.99 -0.14
N PHE A 29 6.45 16.41 0.30
CA PHE A 29 6.11 17.75 0.81
C PHE A 29 6.33 18.90 -0.18
N GLY A 30 6.60 18.57 -1.47
CA GLY A 30 6.77 19.52 -2.55
C GLY A 30 5.59 19.53 -3.53
N TYR A 31 5.70 20.41 -4.52
CA TYR A 31 4.79 20.51 -5.66
C TYR A 31 5.65 20.68 -6.92
N PRO A 32 5.90 19.59 -7.68
CA PRO A 32 6.66 19.69 -8.92
C PRO A 32 6.03 20.67 -9.91
N THR A 33 6.86 21.45 -10.61
CA THR A 33 6.36 22.36 -11.65
C THR A 33 5.81 21.56 -12.85
N PRO A 34 4.86 22.10 -13.63
CA PRO A 34 4.26 21.37 -14.76
C PRO A 34 5.26 20.89 -15.81
N ASP A 35 6.39 21.59 -15.97
CA ASP A 35 7.48 21.31 -16.92
C ASP A 35 8.58 20.43 -16.34
N GLN A 36 8.56 20.15 -15.04
CA GLN A 36 9.53 19.27 -14.40
C GLN A 36 9.28 17.81 -14.82
N GLU A 37 10.31 17.14 -15.33
CA GLU A 37 10.25 15.70 -15.56
C GLU A 37 10.15 14.96 -14.22
N ILE A 38 9.24 13.99 -14.13
CA ILE A 38 9.07 13.13 -12.96
C ILE A 38 9.85 11.85 -13.19
N ALA A 39 10.84 11.62 -12.32
CA ALA A 39 11.71 10.45 -12.34
C ALA A 39 12.11 10.05 -10.91
N MET A 40 12.67 8.88 -10.73
CA MET A 40 13.20 8.41 -9.43
C MET A 40 14.53 9.13 -9.10
N ILE A 41 14.44 10.43 -8.80
CA ILE A 41 15.61 11.30 -8.59
C ILE A 41 16.27 11.10 -7.23
N GLY A 42 15.57 10.50 -6.26
CA GLY A 42 16.00 10.49 -4.87
C GLY A 42 16.04 11.87 -4.24
N GLY A 43 16.81 12.07 -3.18
CA GLY A 43 16.87 13.33 -2.43
C GLY A 43 15.66 13.53 -1.53
N GLY A 44 14.95 14.64 -1.72
CA GLY A 44 13.81 14.98 -0.87
C GLY A 44 14.24 15.33 0.57
N PRO A 45 13.28 15.38 1.52
CA PRO A 45 13.56 15.80 2.90
C PRO A 45 14.44 14.81 3.67
N PHE A 46 14.55 13.56 3.23
CA PHE A 46 15.26 12.48 3.91
C PHE A 46 16.50 11.98 3.16
N ASP A 47 16.90 12.63 2.05
CA ASP A 47 18.10 12.34 1.26
C ASP A 47 18.14 10.90 0.71
N TRP A 48 17.01 10.43 0.15
CA TRP A 48 16.89 9.12 -0.45
C TRP A 48 17.83 8.93 -1.65
N ALA A 49 18.33 7.72 -1.87
CA ALA A 49 19.01 7.40 -3.11
C ALA A 49 18.02 7.24 -4.29
N PRO A 50 18.43 7.48 -5.55
CA PRO A 50 17.57 7.23 -6.71
C PRO A 50 17.08 5.77 -6.76
N GLY A 51 15.74 5.58 -6.76
CA GLY A 51 15.11 4.28 -6.75
C GLY A 51 14.98 3.63 -5.37
N GLU A 52 15.41 4.30 -4.30
CA GLU A 52 15.22 3.85 -2.92
C GLU A 52 13.77 4.11 -2.49
N TRP A 53 13.12 3.06 -1.97
CA TRP A 53 11.80 3.18 -1.36
C TRP A 53 11.88 3.59 0.10
N THR A 54 10.82 4.20 0.60
CA THR A 54 10.69 4.82 1.92
C THR A 54 10.09 3.87 2.97
N ASP A 55 9.48 4.44 4.00
CA ASP A 55 8.74 3.67 5.01
C ASP A 55 7.48 2.98 4.44
N ASP A 56 6.87 3.49 3.38
CA ASP A 56 5.72 2.89 2.71
C ASP A 56 5.98 1.44 2.32
N THR A 57 6.95 1.21 1.46
CA THR A 57 7.32 -0.15 1.02
C THR A 57 7.99 -0.93 2.13
N SER A 58 8.83 -0.29 2.95
CA SER A 58 9.49 -0.95 4.08
C SER A 58 8.47 -1.57 5.04
N MET A 59 7.41 -0.85 5.39
CA MET A 59 6.34 -1.37 6.23
C MET A 59 5.42 -2.36 5.50
N ALA A 60 5.21 -2.18 4.18
CA ALA A 60 4.51 -3.19 3.37
C ALA A 60 5.28 -4.52 3.37
N LEU A 61 6.62 -4.49 3.29
CA LEU A 61 7.44 -5.69 3.39
C LEU A 61 7.40 -6.34 4.77
N CYS A 62 7.32 -5.54 5.86
CA CYS A 62 7.09 -6.09 7.21
C CYS A 62 5.78 -6.90 7.28
N VAL A 63 4.72 -6.41 6.64
CA VAL A 63 3.43 -7.12 6.54
C VAL A 63 3.57 -8.36 5.65
N ALA A 64 4.19 -8.22 4.49
CA ALA A 64 4.38 -9.32 3.53
C ALA A 64 5.19 -10.49 4.13
N ASP A 65 6.28 -10.20 4.84
CA ASP A 65 7.11 -11.23 5.49
C ASP A 65 6.32 -12.00 6.57
N ALA A 66 5.52 -11.32 7.37
CA ALA A 66 4.67 -11.97 8.36
C ALA A 66 3.60 -12.88 7.71
N LEU A 67 2.97 -12.40 6.63
CA LEU A 67 2.02 -13.17 5.85
C LEU A 67 2.67 -14.39 5.20
N ALA A 68 3.87 -14.25 4.65
CA ALA A 68 4.62 -15.36 4.03
C ALA A 68 4.96 -16.46 5.05
N LEU A 69 5.32 -16.10 6.28
CA LEU A 69 5.52 -17.05 7.37
C LEU A 69 4.23 -17.80 7.71
N CYS A 70 3.09 -17.09 7.82
CA CYS A 70 1.79 -17.72 8.09
C CYS A 70 1.35 -18.65 6.96
N VAL A 71 1.61 -18.31 5.70
CA VAL A 71 1.34 -19.18 4.54
C VAL A 71 2.20 -20.46 4.65
N ALA A 72 3.50 -20.32 4.93
CA ALA A 72 4.39 -21.46 5.08
C ALA A 72 3.97 -22.38 6.25
N ASP A 73 3.59 -21.81 7.39
CA ASP A 73 3.12 -22.56 8.56
C ASP A 73 1.80 -23.30 8.28
N ALA A 74 0.87 -22.65 7.57
CA ALA A 74 -0.39 -23.28 7.16
C ALA A 74 -0.16 -24.49 6.21
N LEU A 75 0.77 -24.34 5.26
CA LEU A 75 1.16 -25.44 4.37
C LEU A 75 1.87 -26.59 5.13
N ALA A 76 2.57 -26.27 6.23
CA ALA A 76 3.17 -27.26 7.12
C ALA A 76 2.17 -27.90 8.10
N GLY A 77 0.89 -27.52 8.05
CA GLY A 77 -0.16 -28.04 8.93
C GLY A 77 -0.24 -27.42 10.33
N HIS A 78 0.44 -26.29 10.56
CA HIS A 78 0.36 -25.53 11.79
C HIS A 78 -0.78 -24.50 11.67
N ALA A 79 -1.87 -24.71 12.37
CA ALA A 79 -2.96 -23.76 12.43
C ALA A 79 -2.66 -22.64 13.45
N ASP A 80 -3.03 -21.40 13.08
CA ASP A 80 -3.01 -20.20 13.92
C ASP A 80 -1.62 -19.65 14.27
N ALA A 81 -1.02 -19.05 13.30
CA ALA A 81 0.34 -18.53 13.37
C ALA A 81 0.46 -17.09 13.89
N GLY A 82 -0.36 -16.60 14.77
CA GLY A 82 -0.13 -15.28 15.40
C GLY A 82 0.23 -14.15 14.40
N LEU A 83 -0.44 -14.09 13.24
CA LEU A 83 -0.13 -13.15 12.16
C LEU A 83 0.11 -11.72 12.67
N LEU A 84 -0.78 -11.24 13.52
CA LEU A 84 -0.70 -9.86 14.01
C LEU A 84 0.52 -9.62 14.90
N ASP A 85 0.89 -10.62 15.72
CA ASP A 85 2.11 -10.54 16.54
C ASP A 85 3.37 -10.59 15.65
N ALA A 86 3.36 -11.39 14.59
CA ALA A 86 4.45 -11.42 13.61
C ALA A 86 4.60 -10.07 12.89
N VAL A 87 3.50 -9.46 12.46
CA VAL A 87 3.52 -8.10 11.87
C VAL A 87 4.04 -7.08 12.89
N ALA A 88 3.56 -7.14 14.14
CA ALA A 88 3.99 -6.25 15.21
C ALA A 88 5.49 -6.38 15.48
N ALA A 89 6.02 -7.60 15.52
CA ALA A 89 7.44 -7.87 15.73
C ALA A 89 8.29 -7.32 14.56
N ASN A 90 7.84 -7.50 13.31
CA ASN A 90 8.52 -6.94 12.14
C ASN A 90 8.53 -5.42 12.16
N PHE A 91 7.43 -4.77 12.57
CA PHE A 91 7.39 -3.31 12.73
C PHE A 91 8.36 -2.80 13.80
N VAL A 92 8.49 -3.50 14.94
CA VAL A 92 9.48 -3.14 15.97
C VAL A 92 10.90 -3.33 15.44
N THR A 93 11.16 -4.42 14.72
CA THR A 93 12.48 -4.70 14.11
C THR A 93 12.86 -3.59 13.13
N TRP A 94 11.93 -3.18 12.25
CA TRP A 94 12.14 -2.06 11.34
C TRP A 94 12.36 -0.74 12.09
N TYR A 95 11.54 -0.45 13.09
CA TYR A 95 11.68 0.76 13.91
C TYR A 95 13.05 0.86 14.60
N ASP A 96 13.61 -0.27 15.04
CA ASP A 96 14.91 -0.32 15.70
C ASP A 96 16.10 -0.05 14.75
N THR A 97 15.88 -0.11 13.43
CA THR A 97 16.86 0.36 12.44
C THR A 97 17.00 1.87 12.40
N ARG A 98 16.10 2.61 13.07
CA ARG A 98 16.02 4.07 13.07
C ARG A 98 15.81 4.63 11.66
N PRO A 99 14.70 4.25 11.02
CA PRO A 99 14.41 4.72 9.66
C PRO A 99 14.45 6.25 9.62
N PRO A 100 14.96 6.85 8.53
CA PRO A 100 15.03 8.31 8.39
C PRO A 100 13.63 8.92 8.36
N ASP A 101 12.68 8.20 7.75
CA ASP A 101 11.28 8.56 7.70
C ASP A 101 10.40 7.57 8.48
N ILE A 102 9.43 8.11 9.19
CA ILE A 102 8.38 7.37 9.88
C ILE A 102 7.26 8.33 10.31
N GLY A 103 6.03 8.03 9.92
CA GLY A 103 4.86 8.82 10.31
C GLY A 103 4.71 8.99 11.84
N ASN A 104 4.30 10.18 12.27
CA ASN A 104 4.20 10.53 13.70
C ASN A 104 3.35 9.55 14.52
N GLN A 105 2.22 9.09 13.97
CA GLN A 105 1.31 8.15 14.62
C GLN A 105 1.97 6.77 14.78
N THR A 106 2.59 6.25 13.73
CA THR A 106 3.36 5.01 13.74
C THR A 106 4.48 5.09 14.77
N ARG A 107 5.26 6.18 14.76
CA ARG A 107 6.34 6.43 15.73
C ARG A 107 5.82 6.42 17.16
N ALA A 108 4.69 7.06 17.43
CA ALA A 108 4.10 7.10 18.77
C ALA A 108 3.78 5.70 19.32
N VAL A 109 3.27 4.81 18.47
CA VAL A 109 2.98 3.43 18.85
C VAL A 109 4.26 2.60 19.00
N LEU A 110 5.16 2.63 18.01
CA LEU A 110 6.35 1.78 17.97
C LEU A 110 7.44 2.19 18.95
N SER A 111 7.44 3.44 19.43
CA SER A 111 8.40 3.92 20.44
C SER A 111 8.44 3.10 21.72
N HIS A 112 7.39 2.36 22.01
CA HIS A 112 7.32 1.46 23.17
C HIS A 112 8.06 0.12 22.96
N ARG A 113 8.43 -0.23 21.71
CA ARG A 113 9.17 -1.46 21.32
C ARG A 113 8.56 -2.77 21.86
N ASP A 114 7.25 -2.82 22.00
CA ASP A 114 6.54 -4.01 22.45
C ASP A 114 5.98 -4.73 21.19
N PRO A 115 6.44 -5.94 20.87
CA PRO A 115 6.05 -6.66 19.66
C PRO A 115 4.69 -7.34 19.75
N SER A 116 3.91 -7.08 20.81
CA SER A 116 2.57 -7.63 20.95
C SER A 116 1.55 -6.82 20.17
N ALA A 117 0.80 -7.49 19.31
CA ALA A 117 -0.30 -6.90 18.56
C ALA A 117 -1.37 -6.27 19.44
N ASP A 118 -1.73 -6.96 20.53
CA ASP A 118 -2.69 -6.49 21.50
C ASP A 118 -2.21 -5.20 22.21
N ALA A 119 -0.94 -5.12 22.56
CA ALA A 119 -0.37 -3.91 23.16
C ALA A 119 -0.30 -2.75 22.14
N MET A 120 0.09 -3.01 20.88
CA MET A 120 0.10 -1.99 19.83
C MET A 120 -1.31 -1.44 19.58
N THR A 121 -2.29 -2.32 19.39
CA THR A 121 -3.70 -1.93 19.14
C THR A 121 -4.25 -1.08 20.29
N ARG A 122 -4.00 -1.45 21.56
CA ARG A 122 -4.40 -0.63 22.71
C ARG A 122 -3.73 0.75 22.70
N ARG A 123 -2.45 0.82 22.35
CA ARG A 123 -1.74 2.12 22.26
C ARG A 123 -2.29 2.98 21.15
N ALA A 124 -2.52 2.40 19.97
CA ALA A 124 -3.13 3.11 18.85
C ALA A 124 -4.51 3.66 19.23
N ALA A 125 -5.34 2.86 19.91
CA ALA A 125 -6.65 3.28 20.40
C ALA A 125 -6.58 4.35 21.50
N GLY A 126 -5.49 4.43 22.23
CA GLY A 126 -5.24 5.43 23.27
C GLY A 126 -4.68 6.76 22.78
N LEU A 127 -4.32 6.86 21.49
CA LEU A 127 -3.85 8.11 20.92
C LEU A 127 -4.99 9.12 20.82
N SER A 128 -4.65 10.39 21.01
CA SER A 128 -5.60 11.50 20.93
C SER A 128 -5.25 12.43 19.76
N GLY A 129 -6.21 13.21 19.30
CA GLY A 129 -6.03 14.16 18.21
C GLY A 129 -6.36 13.54 16.83
N ARG A 130 -5.54 13.84 15.81
CA ARG A 130 -5.76 13.31 14.46
C ARG A 130 -5.15 11.92 14.35
N THR A 131 -5.98 10.89 14.33
CA THR A 131 -5.58 9.47 14.31
C THR A 131 -5.88 8.75 13.00
N GLY A 132 -6.38 9.47 11.99
CA GLY A 132 -6.71 8.96 10.66
C GLY A 132 -5.59 9.17 9.62
N GLY A 133 -4.31 9.02 10.00
CA GLY A 133 -3.20 9.09 9.06
C GLY A 133 -3.26 8.01 7.98
N ASN A 134 -2.56 8.23 6.86
CA ASN A 134 -2.51 7.31 5.71
C ASN A 134 -1.53 6.12 5.89
N GLY A 135 -0.71 6.13 6.95
CA GLY A 135 0.38 5.18 7.17
C GLY A 135 -0.01 3.71 7.32
N SER A 136 -1.31 3.38 7.45
CA SER A 136 -1.75 1.99 7.35
C SER A 136 -2.19 1.62 5.94
N LEU A 137 -2.74 2.57 5.16
CA LEU A 137 -3.19 2.34 3.80
C LEU A 137 -2.00 2.10 2.84
N MET A 138 -0.91 2.86 3.01
CA MET A 138 0.30 2.76 2.20
C MET A 138 0.91 1.34 2.19
N ARG A 139 0.76 0.59 3.30
CA ARG A 139 1.36 -0.73 3.52
C ARG A 139 0.40 -1.91 3.37
N THR A 140 -0.86 -1.67 2.96
CA THR A 140 -1.91 -2.72 2.96
C THR A 140 -1.84 -3.66 1.75
N ALA A 141 -1.18 -3.25 0.66
CA ALA A 141 -1.19 -3.97 -0.62
C ALA A 141 -0.84 -5.48 -0.53
N PRO A 142 0.17 -5.93 0.24
CA PRO A 142 0.52 -7.35 0.30
C PRO A 142 -0.56 -8.23 0.92
N VAL A 143 -1.49 -7.69 1.71
CA VAL A 143 -2.58 -8.46 2.31
C VAL A 143 -3.46 -9.09 1.21
N ALA A 144 -3.66 -8.37 0.09
CA ALA A 144 -4.42 -8.88 -1.04
C ALA A 144 -3.85 -10.16 -1.63
N LEU A 145 -2.51 -10.29 -1.66
CA LEU A 145 -1.82 -11.44 -2.25
C LEU A 145 -1.99 -12.72 -1.41
N ALA A 146 -1.94 -12.60 -0.09
CA ALA A 146 -2.07 -13.74 0.81
C ALA A 146 -3.52 -14.27 0.90
N PHE A 147 -4.52 -13.44 0.59
CA PHE A 147 -5.94 -13.79 0.70
C PHE A 147 -6.67 -13.78 -0.65
N LEU A 148 -6.02 -14.18 -1.74
CA LEU A 148 -6.64 -14.20 -3.08
C LEU A 148 -7.91 -15.09 -3.12
N HIS A 149 -8.03 -16.10 -2.28
CA HIS A 149 -9.18 -17.03 -2.26
C HIS A 149 -10.31 -16.62 -1.32
N ASP A 150 -10.05 -15.77 -0.32
CA ASP A 150 -11.03 -15.38 0.69
C ASP A 150 -11.10 -13.88 0.88
N GLY A 151 -12.01 -13.24 0.14
CA GLY A 151 -12.20 -11.78 0.23
C GLY A 151 -12.74 -11.31 1.59
N ARG A 152 -13.40 -12.18 2.38
CA ARG A 152 -13.89 -11.82 3.71
C ARG A 152 -12.75 -11.82 4.73
N ALA A 153 -11.94 -12.88 4.72
CA ALA A 153 -10.75 -12.95 5.56
C ALA A 153 -9.76 -11.84 5.20
N LEU A 154 -9.64 -11.48 3.92
CA LEU A 154 -8.88 -10.33 3.44
C LEU A 154 -9.27 -9.03 4.13
N ALA A 155 -10.55 -8.68 4.09
CA ALA A 155 -11.05 -7.42 4.65
C ALA A 155 -10.83 -7.36 6.18
N ASP A 156 -11.06 -8.47 6.89
CA ASP A 156 -10.79 -8.57 8.33
C ASP A 156 -9.30 -8.41 8.62
N ALA A 157 -8.43 -9.12 7.91
CA ALA A 157 -6.99 -9.04 8.09
C ALA A 157 -6.46 -7.61 7.83
N ALA A 158 -6.87 -6.97 6.73
CA ALA A 158 -6.47 -5.60 6.39
C ALA A 158 -6.88 -4.60 7.49
N THR A 159 -8.11 -4.69 7.98
CA THR A 159 -8.61 -3.86 9.08
C THR A 159 -7.81 -4.05 10.36
N ARG A 160 -7.53 -5.30 10.74
CA ARG A 160 -6.79 -5.63 11.97
C ARG A 160 -5.32 -5.23 11.89
N ILE A 161 -4.67 -5.38 10.73
CA ILE A 161 -3.29 -4.92 10.49
C ILE A 161 -3.22 -3.39 10.55
N SER A 162 -4.22 -2.69 10.00
CA SER A 162 -4.34 -1.23 10.14
C SER A 162 -4.39 -0.82 11.61
N ALA A 163 -5.24 -1.49 12.41
CA ALA A 163 -5.48 -1.18 13.81
C ALA A 163 -4.24 -1.32 14.72
N LEU A 164 -3.19 -2.01 14.29
CA LEU A 164 -1.93 -2.07 15.05
C LEU A 164 -1.34 -0.69 15.33
N THR A 165 -1.54 0.28 14.44
CA THR A 165 -1.02 1.64 14.60
C THR A 165 -2.06 2.73 14.33
N HIS A 166 -3.15 2.42 13.61
CA HIS A 166 -4.17 3.38 13.18
C HIS A 166 -5.55 2.87 13.58
N SER A 167 -6.09 3.42 14.68
CA SER A 167 -7.37 3.00 15.27
C SER A 167 -8.59 3.74 14.71
N ASP A 168 -8.38 4.73 13.83
CA ASP A 168 -9.46 5.44 13.16
C ASP A 168 -10.25 4.47 12.27
N PRO A 169 -11.59 4.41 12.38
CA PRO A 169 -12.40 3.51 11.54
C PRO A 169 -12.16 3.69 10.05
N GLN A 170 -12.00 4.92 9.57
CA GLN A 170 -11.76 5.20 8.15
C GLN A 170 -10.41 4.63 7.67
N ALA A 171 -9.40 4.54 8.55
CA ALA A 171 -8.13 3.90 8.19
C ALA A 171 -8.30 2.39 7.96
N GLY A 172 -9.05 1.70 8.81
CA GLY A 172 -9.37 0.27 8.64
C GLY A 172 -10.25 0.02 7.41
N GLU A 173 -11.28 0.83 7.20
CA GLU A 173 -12.19 0.77 6.05
C GLU A 173 -11.43 0.99 4.73
N ALA A 174 -10.57 2.01 4.66
CA ALA A 174 -9.74 2.28 3.49
C ALA A 174 -8.82 1.10 3.16
N CYS A 175 -8.15 0.52 4.17
CA CYS A 175 -7.30 -0.66 3.99
C CYS A 175 -8.09 -1.86 3.46
N ALA A 176 -9.27 -2.13 4.01
CA ALA A 176 -10.13 -3.22 3.55
C ALA A 176 -10.60 -3.01 2.10
N LEU A 177 -11.12 -1.82 1.78
CA LEU A 177 -11.60 -1.47 0.44
C LEU A 177 -10.49 -1.57 -0.60
N TRP A 178 -9.31 -1.00 -0.30
CA TRP A 178 -8.18 -0.99 -1.21
C TRP A 178 -7.61 -2.41 -1.43
N SER A 179 -7.51 -3.20 -0.37
CA SER A 179 -7.07 -4.60 -0.47
C SER A 179 -8.05 -5.44 -1.30
N VAL A 180 -9.36 -5.24 -1.15
CA VAL A 180 -10.38 -5.91 -1.99
C VAL A 180 -10.26 -5.48 -3.45
N ALA A 181 -10.00 -4.20 -3.71
CA ALA A 181 -9.78 -3.70 -5.06
C ALA A 181 -8.54 -4.33 -5.72
N ILE A 182 -7.41 -4.37 -5.00
CA ILE A 182 -6.16 -5.03 -5.45
C ILE A 182 -6.41 -6.51 -5.74
N ARG A 183 -7.04 -7.25 -4.81
CA ARG A 183 -7.41 -8.66 -5.03
C ARG A 183 -8.23 -8.84 -6.29
N HIS A 184 -9.26 -8.02 -6.47
CA HIS A 184 -10.12 -8.08 -7.65
C HIS A 184 -9.31 -7.83 -8.93
N ALA A 185 -8.45 -6.82 -8.93
CA ALA A 185 -7.61 -6.48 -10.07
C ALA A 185 -6.64 -7.62 -10.42
N VAL A 186 -6.00 -8.26 -9.43
CA VAL A 186 -5.15 -9.45 -9.67
C VAL A 186 -5.95 -10.57 -10.32
N LEU A 187 -7.15 -10.87 -9.85
CA LEU A 187 -7.95 -12.00 -10.31
C LEU A 187 -8.64 -11.75 -11.66
N HIS A 188 -9.08 -10.52 -11.91
CA HIS A 188 -9.97 -10.19 -13.03
C HIS A 188 -9.38 -9.18 -14.02
N GLY A 189 -8.34 -8.43 -13.65
CA GLY A 189 -7.72 -7.40 -14.49
C GLY A 189 -8.65 -6.21 -14.73
N THR A 190 -9.44 -5.77 -13.73
CA THR A 190 -10.29 -4.57 -13.78
C THR A 190 -10.28 -3.83 -12.44
N TYR A 191 -10.74 -2.57 -12.45
CA TYR A 191 -10.87 -1.74 -11.22
C TYR A 191 -12.23 -1.89 -10.53
N ASP A 192 -13.11 -2.77 -10.98
CA ASP A 192 -14.47 -2.91 -10.47
C ASP A 192 -14.55 -3.28 -8.97
N GLY A 193 -13.43 -3.79 -8.42
CA GLY A 193 -13.37 -4.28 -7.03
C GLY A 193 -13.83 -3.26 -5.98
N LEU A 194 -13.51 -1.97 -6.14
CA LEU A 194 -14.00 -0.92 -5.25
C LEU A 194 -15.52 -0.80 -5.28
N ARG A 195 -16.10 -0.70 -6.47
CA ARG A 195 -17.54 -0.55 -6.65
C ARG A 195 -18.30 -1.79 -6.19
N LEU A 196 -17.76 -2.98 -6.43
CA LEU A 196 -18.34 -4.23 -5.97
C LEU A 196 -18.32 -4.34 -4.44
N ALA A 197 -17.23 -3.94 -3.78
CA ALA A 197 -17.15 -3.91 -2.33
C ALA A 197 -18.18 -2.96 -1.72
N LEU A 198 -18.33 -1.76 -2.27
CA LEU A 198 -19.31 -0.78 -1.80
C LEU A 198 -20.74 -1.24 -2.04
N SER A 199 -21.03 -1.87 -3.18
CA SER A 199 -22.37 -2.41 -3.44
C SER A 199 -22.78 -3.54 -2.50
N ALA A 200 -21.82 -4.25 -1.92
CA ALA A 200 -22.05 -5.34 -0.98
C ALA A 200 -22.27 -4.86 0.47
N ASP A 201 -21.84 -3.63 0.82
CA ASP A 201 -21.98 -3.07 2.17
C ASP A 201 -22.57 -1.64 2.11
N PRO A 202 -23.86 -1.47 2.46
CA PRO A 202 -24.52 -0.18 2.44
C PRO A 202 -23.90 0.87 3.38
N ALA A 203 -23.27 0.46 4.50
CA ALA A 203 -22.65 1.40 5.42
C ALA A 203 -21.36 1.97 4.83
N LEU A 204 -20.51 1.12 4.27
CA LEU A 204 -19.33 1.54 3.51
C LEU A 204 -19.71 2.38 2.30
N SER A 205 -20.75 1.98 1.56
CA SER A 205 -21.24 2.73 0.40
C SER A 205 -21.67 4.15 0.78
N HIS A 206 -22.39 4.31 1.88
CA HIS A 206 -22.82 5.63 2.37
C HIS A 206 -21.63 6.57 2.63
N THR A 207 -20.55 6.05 3.20
CA THR A 207 -19.36 6.84 3.52
C THR A 207 -18.47 7.07 2.29
N TRP A 208 -18.15 6.01 1.54
CA TRP A 208 -17.08 6.04 0.54
C TRP A 208 -17.52 6.34 -0.88
N SER A 209 -18.79 6.07 -1.28
CA SER A 209 -19.23 6.37 -2.65
C SER A 209 -19.14 7.86 -2.99
N PRO A 210 -19.60 8.79 -2.14
CA PRO A 210 -19.44 10.21 -2.42
C PRO A 210 -17.98 10.69 -2.50
N LEU A 211 -17.10 10.07 -1.69
CA LEU A 211 -15.66 10.38 -1.68
C LEU A 211 -14.96 9.94 -2.98
N LEU A 212 -15.30 8.74 -3.48
CA LEU A 212 -14.79 8.26 -4.76
C LEU A 212 -15.33 9.08 -5.94
N GLU A 213 -16.60 9.42 -5.94
CA GLU A 213 -17.20 10.29 -6.97
C GLU A 213 -16.56 11.69 -6.98
N ALA A 214 -16.26 12.24 -5.80
CA ALA A 214 -15.53 13.50 -5.68
C ALA A 214 -14.11 13.39 -6.25
N ALA A 215 -13.42 12.25 -6.05
CA ALA A 215 -12.12 12.03 -6.65
C ALA A 215 -12.19 11.90 -8.18
N GLU A 216 -13.19 11.21 -8.72
CA GLU A 216 -13.36 11.01 -10.17
C GLU A 216 -13.65 12.30 -10.94
N THR A 217 -14.26 13.30 -10.29
CA THR A 217 -14.73 14.53 -10.92
C THR A 217 -13.99 15.79 -10.47
N GLY A 218 -13.24 15.70 -9.36
CA GLY A 218 -12.53 16.81 -8.73
C GLY A 218 -11.07 16.93 -9.16
N THR A 219 -10.33 17.66 -8.36
CA THR A 219 -8.90 17.93 -8.53
C THR A 219 -8.17 17.68 -7.21
N PRO A 220 -6.83 17.51 -7.20
CA PRO A 220 -6.07 17.32 -5.95
C PRO A 220 -6.27 18.44 -4.92
N ALA A 221 -6.63 19.65 -5.35
CA ALA A 221 -6.90 20.75 -4.44
C ALA A 221 -8.12 20.49 -3.55
N ASP A 222 -9.07 19.67 -4.00
CA ASP A 222 -10.29 19.34 -3.25
C ASP A 222 -10.02 18.33 -2.12
N PHE A 223 -8.88 17.61 -2.19
CA PHE A 223 -8.41 16.63 -1.20
C PHE A 223 -6.92 16.82 -0.86
N ALA A 224 -6.50 18.06 -0.71
CA ALA A 224 -5.08 18.47 -0.56
C ALA A 224 -4.39 17.96 0.72
N ASN A 225 -5.13 17.53 1.77
CA ASN A 225 -4.52 16.98 2.98
C ASN A 225 -4.30 15.46 2.85
N ASN A 226 -3.46 15.05 1.89
CA ASN A 226 -3.24 13.64 1.57
C ASN A 226 -2.39 12.85 2.58
N GLY A 227 -1.91 13.47 3.65
CA GLY A 227 -1.50 12.79 4.89
C GLY A 227 -2.67 12.19 5.69
N TRP A 228 -3.93 12.57 5.40
CA TRP A 228 -5.13 11.93 5.93
C TRP A 228 -5.56 10.78 5.01
N VAL A 229 -5.86 9.62 5.58
CA VAL A 229 -6.15 8.38 4.85
C VAL A 229 -7.23 8.53 3.76
N VAL A 230 -8.28 9.34 4.03
CA VAL A 230 -9.36 9.58 3.06
C VAL A 230 -8.84 10.34 1.85
N HIS A 231 -8.11 11.44 2.07
CA HIS A 231 -7.55 12.23 0.98
C HIS A 231 -6.43 11.48 0.24
N ALA A 232 -5.64 10.62 0.95
CA ALA A 232 -4.66 9.76 0.30
C ALA A 232 -5.32 8.77 -0.66
N LEU A 233 -6.40 8.09 -0.23
CA LEU A 233 -7.17 7.20 -1.09
C LEU A 233 -7.80 7.97 -2.27
N GLN A 234 -8.37 9.16 -2.02
CA GLN A 234 -8.93 10.00 -3.08
C GLN A 234 -7.87 10.44 -4.09
N THR A 235 -6.66 10.83 -3.64
CA THR A 235 -5.55 11.21 -4.54
C THR A 235 -5.13 10.03 -5.42
N ALA A 236 -4.95 8.85 -4.82
CA ALA A 236 -4.61 7.63 -5.55
C ALA A 236 -5.69 7.24 -6.55
N TRP A 237 -6.96 7.26 -6.13
CA TRP A 237 -8.09 6.94 -7.01
C TRP A 237 -8.30 7.99 -8.11
N TRP A 238 -8.17 9.27 -7.80
CA TRP A 238 -8.20 10.35 -8.79
C TRP A 238 -7.17 10.14 -9.89
N ALA A 239 -5.93 9.84 -9.51
CA ALA A 239 -4.86 9.62 -10.48
C ALA A 239 -5.16 8.42 -11.41
N ILE A 240 -5.71 7.34 -10.86
CA ILE A 240 -6.12 6.15 -11.61
C ILE A 240 -7.32 6.47 -12.53
N ALA A 241 -8.41 6.96 -11.94
CA ALA A 241 -9.70 7.13 -12.62
C ALA A 241 -9.68 8.21 -13.72
N THR A 242 -8.80 9.22 -13.58
CA THR A 242 -8.69 10.32 -14.54
C THR A 242 -7.53 10.16 -15.53
N THR A 243 -6.81 9.04 -15.50
CA THR A 243 -5.80 8.67 -16.50
C THR A 243 -6.38 7.67 -17.48
N GLU A 244 -6.14 7.88 -18.77
CA GLU A 244 -6.63 6.99 -19.81
C GLU A 244 -6.21 5.53 -19.54
N GLU A 245 -7.18 4.61 -19.61
CA GLU A 245 -6.99 3.21 -19.29
C GLU A 245 -6.43 2.46 -20.52
N ASP A 246 -5.12 2.50 -20.65
CA ASP A 246 -4.35 1.78 -21.66
C ASP A 246 -3.05 1.21 -21.04
N GLU A 247 -2.23 0.53 -21.83
CA GLU A 247 -0.97 -0.11 -21.42
C GLU A 247 0.06 0.84 -20.79
N ARG A 248 -0.10 2.15 -20.92
CA ARG A 248 0.75 3.19 -20.31
C ARG A 248 0.09 3.89 -19.13
N GLN A 249 -1.06 3.42 -18.69
CA GLN A 249 -1.78 4.04 -17.56
C GLN A 249 -0.93 4.05 -16.29
N LEU A 250 -0.25 2.94 -15.96
CA LEU A 250 0.52 2.82 -14.74
C LEU A 250 1.55 3.96 -14.56
N PRO A 251 2.52 4.15 -15.45
CA PRO A 251 3.50 5.23 -15.25
C PRO A 251 2.86 6.63 -15.27
N ARG A 252 1.86 6.87 -16.11
CA ARG A 252 1.18 8.17 -16.19
C ARG A 252 0.37 8.49 -14.92
N ALA A 253 -0.31 7.50 -14.35
CA ALA A 253 -1.07 7.70 -13.13
C ALA A 253 -0.15 7.90 -11.91
N LEU A 254 0.98 7.20 -11.83
CA LEU A 254 1.99 7.43 -10.79
C LEU A 254 2.58 8.84 -10.90
N GLU A 255 2.92 9.30 -12.11
CA GLU A 255 3.36 10.67 -12.33
C GLU A 255 2.30 11.69 -11.87
N LYS A 256 1.01 11.41 -12.10
CA LYS A 256 -0.09 12.25 -11.60
C LYS A 256 -0.14 12.31 -10.07
N CYS A 257 0.07 11.18 -9.37
CA CYS A 257 0.15 11.18 -7.91
C CYS A 257 1.25 12.11 -7.42
N VAL A 258 2.45 12.02 -8.00
CA VAL A 258 3.57 12.89 -7.66
C VAL A 258 3.25 14.36 -7.93
N ARG A 259 2.61 14.66 -9.07
CA ARG A 259 2.22 16.04 -9.42
C ARG A 259 1.10 16.60 -8.54
N ALA A 260 0.32 15.77 -7.86
CA ALA A 260 -0.65 16.22 -6.87
C ALA A 260 0.01 16.90 -5.68
N GLY A 261 1.28 16.60 -5.40
CA GLY A 261 2.07 17.20 -4.35
C GLY A 261 1.71 16.68 -2.95
N GLY A 262 2.31 17.31 -1.94
CA GLY A 262 2.12 16.89 -0.54
C GLY A 262 2.85 15.59 -0.24
N ASP A 263 2.14 14.59 0.23
CA ASP A 263 2.62 13.25 0.56
C ASP A 263 2.65 12.39 -0.72
N THR A 264 3.71 12.60 -1.53
CA THR A 264 3.78 12.13 -2.91
C THR A 264 4.17 10.67 -3.03
N ASP A 265 5.05 10.19 -2.18
CA ASP A 265 5.49 8.79 -2.10
C ASP A 265 4.36 7.89 -1.62
N THR A 266 3.71 8.25 -0.50
CA THR A 266 2.57 7.51 0.02
C THR A 266 1.41 7.41 -0.99
N THR A 267 1.02 8.51 -1.61
CA THR A 267 -0.10 8.47 -2.56
C THR A 267 0.25 7.68 -3.82
N ALA A 268 1.50 7.76 -4.28
CA ALA A 268 1.95 6.98 -5.42
C ALA A 268 2.17 5.49 -5.06
N ALA A 269 2.63 5.16 -3.84
CA ALA A 269 2.71 3.78 -3.35
C ALA A 269 1.32 3.12 -3.30
N ILE A 270 0.33 3.82 -2.73
CA ILE A 270 -1.07 3.35 -2.68
C ILE A 270 -1.60 3.09 -4.10
N ALA A 271 -1.48 4.06 -5.01
CA ALA A 271 -1.92 3.91 -6.39
C ALA A 271 -1.16 2.78 -7.11
N GLY A 272 0.15 2.70 -6.90
CA GLY A 272 1.05 1.72 -7.50
C GLY A 272 0.66 0.28 -7.23
N GLY A 273 0.24 -0.03 -6.00
CA GLY A 273 -0.26 -1.35 -5.64
C GLY A 273 -1.47 -1.78 -6.46
N LEU A 274 -2.44 -0.89 -6.69
CA LEU A 274 -3.64 -1.18 -7.49
C LEU A 274 -3.36 -1.15 -8.99
N LEU A 275 -2.55 -0.20 -9.47
CA LEU A 275 -2.11 -0.13 -10.86
C LEU A 275 -1.32 -1.37 -11.27
N GLY A 276 -0.38 -1.80 -10.42
CA GLY A 276 0.38 -3.04 -10.63
C GLY A 276 -0.51 -4.27 -10.62
N ALA A 277 -1.51 -4.33 -9.74
CA ALA A 277 -2.52 -5.38 -9.72
C ALA A 277 -3.38 -5.44 -11.01
N ARG A 278 -3.60 -4.32 -11.66
CA ARG A 278 -4.38 -4.23 -12.91
C ARG A 278 -3.55 -4.58 -14.13
N TRP A 279 -2.36 -4.00 -14.24
CA TRP A 279 -1.56 -4.02 -15.46
C TRP A 279 -0.40 -5.00 -15.44
N GLY A 280 -0.06 -5.53 -14.27
CA GLY A 280 1.04 -6.46 -14.09
C GLY A 280 2.41 -5.78 -13.96
N ARG A 281 3.40 -6.59 -13.60
CA ARG A 281 4.82 -6.20 -13.60
C ARG A 281 5.27 -5.73 -14.98
N SER A 282 4.74 -6.35 -16.02
CA SER A 282 5.10 -6.05 -17.42
C SER A 282 4.78 -4.61 -17.85
N ALA A 283 3.90 -3.91 -17.15
CA ALA A 283 3.57 -2.50 -17.41
C ALA A 283 4.47 -1.51 -16.65
N ILE A 284 5.30 -1.97 -15.72
CA ILE A 284 6.25 -1.12 -15.00
C ILE A 284 7.47 -0.89 -15.89
N PRO A 285 7.92 0.36 -16.12
CA PRO A 285 9.11 0.62 -16.92
C PRO A 285 10.31 -0.20 -16.42
N PRO A 286 11.01 -0.93 -17.30
CA PRO A 286 12.15 -1.77 -16.88
C PRO A 286 13.24 -1.01 -16.15
N GLU A 287 13.52 0.23 -16.55
CA GLU A 287 14.47 1.13 -15.90
C GLU A 287 14.09 1.48 -14.47
N TRP A 288 12.79 1.52 -14.13
CA TRP A 288 12.35 1.69 -12.74
C TRP A 288 12.63 0.44 -11.93
N ILE A 289 12.30 -0.75 -12.47
CA ILE A 289 12.53 -2.04 -11.81
C ILE A 289 14.03 -2.24 -11.48
N GLU A 290 14.94 -1.83 -12.40
CA GLU A 290 16.39 -1.94 -12.20
C GLU A 290 16.89 -1.05 -11.05
N LEU A 291 16.27 0.12 -10.84
CA LEU A 291 16.63 1.06 -9.80
C LEU A 291 16.12 0.64 -8.42
N LEU A 292 14.99 -0.07 -8.33
CA LEU A 292 14.31 -0.36 -7.07
C LEU A 292 15.21 -1.05 -6.05
N HIS A 293 15.33 -0.44 -4.87
CA HIS A 293 16.02 -1.00 -3.70
C HIS A 293 15.56 -0.30 -2.41
N GLY A 294 15.85 -0.92 -1.27
CA GLY A 294 15.60 -0.32 0.05
C GLY A 294 15.63 -1.35 1.18
N TYR A 295 15.10 -0.97 2.33
CA TYR A 295 15.03 -1.84 3.51
C TYR A 295 14.34 -3.19 3.19
N PRO A 296 14.80 -4.29 3.76
CA PRO A 296 16.03 -4.55 4.52
C PRO A 296 17.27 -4.92 3.64
N GLY A 297 17.55 -4.17 2.60
CA GLY A 297 18.60 -4.42 1.61
C GLY A 297 18.08 -5.24 0.42
N ARG A 298 16.78 -5.18 0.15
CA ARG A 298 16.10 -5.88 -0.96
C ARG A 298 16.13 -5.07 -2.26
N ARG A 299 15.85 -5.81 -3.34
CA ARG A 299 15.67 -5.30 -4.70
C ARG A 299 14.42 -5.89 -5.33
N ALA A 300 14.07 -5.46 -6.52
CA ALA A 300 12.89 -5.93 -7.26
C ALA A 300 12.77 -7.46 -7.33
N ALA A 301 13.87 -8.19 -7.52
CA ALA A 301 13.87 -9.65 -7.57
C ALA A 301 13.39 -10.30 -6.25
N ASP A 302 13.70 -9.69 -5.11
CA ASP A 302 13.26 -10.17 -3.80
C ASP A 302 11.75 -9.97 -3.61
N LEU A 303 11.19 -8.87 -4.13
CA LEU A 303 9.75 -8.58 -4.12
C LEU A 303 8.98 -9.61 -4.98
N ILE A 304 9.52 -9.98 -6.13
CA ILE A 304 8.97 -11.04 -6.98
C ILE A 304 8.93 -12.37 -6.23
N THR A 305 10.06 -12.75 -5.62
CA THR A 305 10.16 -13.99 -4.83
C THR A 305 9.16 -14.01 -3.68
N LEU A 306 9.04 -12.89 -2.96
CA LEU A 306 8.08 -12.76 -1.86
C LEU A 306 6.63 -12.85 -2.35
N THR A 307 6.31 -12.26 -3.51
CA THR A 307 4.99 -12.39 -4.13
C THR A 307 4.65 -13.85 -4.41
N HIS A 308 5.57 -14.62 -4.96
CA HIS A 308 5.35 -16.05 -5.20
C HIS A 308 5.06 -16.79 -3.89
N THR A 309 5.85 -16.55 -2.85
CA THR A 309 5.59 -17.16 -1.52
C THR A 309 4.20 -16.81 -0.98
N LEU A 310 3.75 -15.56 -1.12
CA LEU A 310 2.42 -15.14 -0.68
C LEU A 310 1.29 -15.80 -1.46
N THR A 311 1.50 -16.07 -2.74
CA THR A 311 0.48 -16.63 -3.63
C THR A 311 0.48 -18.17 -3.71
N ASP A 312 1.54 -18.83 -3.27
CA ASP A 312 1.64 -20.30 -3.26
C ASP A 312 0.63 -20.96 -2.31
N GLY A 313 0.30 -20.33 -1.19
CA GLY A 313 -0.83 -20.72 -0.32
C GLY A 313 -2.20 -20.57 -0.95
N ALA A 314 -2.23 -19.92 -2.10
CA ALA A 314 -3.40 -19.66 -2.92
C ALA A 314 -3.71 -20.79 -3.94
N SER A 315 -3.08 -21.96 -3.85
CA SER A 315 -3.20 -23.06 -4.84
C SER A 315 -4.13 -24.17 -4.40
#